data_51f1d96fc6266992856381cf82d575e7
#
_entry.id   51f1d96fc6266992856381cf82d575e7
#
_cell.length_a   1.000
_cell.length_b   1.000
_cell.length_c   1.000
_cell.angle_alpha   90.00
_cell.angle_beta   90.00
_cell.angle_gamma   90.00
#
_symmetry.space_group_name_H-M   'P 1'
#
loop_
_entity.id
_entity.type
_entity.pdbx_description
1 polymer ?
#
loop_
_entity_poly.entity_id
_entity_poly.type
_entity_poly.pdbx_seq_one_letter_code
_entity_poly.pdbx_strand_id
1 'polypeptide(L)'
;MNQWKEYSSLANISDQEAEELCQVLRRRIIQVVSQTGGHLASNLGAVELTVALHRVYDTSRDRLVFDVGHQCYVHKMLTGRNGQMETLRTFGGIAGFPKPAESIHDACIAGHASTAVSTALGMAIARTRLGEDYKVVALLGDGSLTGGLAYEGLSM
;
A
#
# COMPACT_ATOMS: atom_id res chain seq x y z
N MET A 1 -18.69 11.41 15.00
CA MET A 1 -18.64 10.09 14.38
C MET A 1 -18.19 10.29 12.93
N ASN A 2 -16.95 9.93 12.58
CA ASN A 2 -16.49 10.01 11.20
C ASN A 2 -17.12 8.86 10.43
N GLN A 3 -18.06 9.14 9.55
CA GLN A 3 -18.65 8.13 8.69
C GLN A 3 -17.59 7.72 7.67
N TRP A 4 -17.09 6.49 7.80
CA TRP A 4 -16.38 5.80 6.72
C TRP A 4 -17.37 5.58 5.60
N LYS A 5 -17.18 6.28 4.48
CA LYS A 5 -17.96 6.04 3.27
C LYS A 5 -17.25 4.92 2.52
N GLU A 6 -17.87 3.75 2.43
CA GLU A 6 -17.40 2.70 1.55
C GLU A 6 -17.64 3.13 0.11
N TYR A 7 -16.56 3.27 -0.66
CA TYR A 7 -16.63 3.54 -2.09
C TYR A 7 -16.62 2.20 -2.83
N SER A 8 -17.61 1.97 -3.69
CA SER A 8 -17.65 0.80 -4.58
C SER A 8 -16.49 0.80 -5.59
N SER A 9 -15.96 1.98 -5.91
CA SER A 9 -14.75 2.20 -6.70
C SER A 9 -14.20 3.59 -6.42
N LEU A 10 -12.89 3.68 -6.20
CA LEU A 10 -12.19 4.96 -6.04
C LEU A 10 -11.94 5.66 -7.38
N ALA A 11 -11.97 4.94 -8.50
CA ALA A 11 -11.73 5.50 -9.83
C ALA A 11 -12.70 6.61 -10.22
N ASN A 12 -13.91 6.61 -9.66
CA ASN A 12 -15.00 7.53 -10.05
C ASN A 12 -15.26 8.65 -9.03
N ILE A 13 -14.48 8.76 -7.96
CA ILE A 13 -14.66 9.85 -6.99
C ILE A 13 -14.05 11.15 -7.55
N SER A 14 -14.66 12.29 -7.21
CA SER A 14 -14.12 13.61 -7.51
C SER A 14 -12.83 13.88 -6.72
N ASP A 15 -12.06 14.89 -7.15
CA ASP A 15 -10.86 15.29 -6.42
C ASP A 15 -11.20 15.80 -5.01
N GLN A 16 -12.32 16.51 -4.85
CA GLN A 16 -12.79 16.92 -3.54
C GLN A 16 -13.11 15.73 -2.63
N GLU A 17 -13.81 14.72 -3.13
CA GLU A 17 -14.09 13.49 -2.35
C GLU A 17 -12.79 12.74 -2.01
N ALA A 18 -11.80 12.75 -2.89
CA ALA A 18 -10.49 12.15 -2.62
C ALA A 18 -9.74 12.89 -1.50
N GLU A 19 -9.78 14.23 -1.49
CA GLU A 19 -9.21 15.05 -0.42
C GLU A 19 -9.91 14.79 0.93
N GLU A 20 -11.25 14.75 0.94
CA GLU A 20 -12.05 14.42 2.13
C GLU A 20 -11.71 13.02 2.66
N LEU A 21 -11.57 12.04 1.76
CA LEU A 21 -11.13 10.67 2.10
C LEU A 21 -9.74 10.68 2.73
N CYS A 22 -8.78 11.40 2.17
CA CYS A 22 -7.43 11.53 2.73
C CYS A 22 -7.47 12.06 4.18
N GLN A 23 -8.32 13.05 4.48
CA GLN A 23 -8.47 13.57 5.83
C GLN A 23 -9.08 12.53 6.79
N VAL A 24 -10.04 11.74 6.33
CA VAL A 24 -10.62 10.63 7.12
C VAL A 24 -9.55 9.58 7.41
N LEU A 25 -8.79 9.17 6.41
CA LEU A 25 -7.71 8.19 6.53
C LEU A 25 -6.62 8.65 7.51
N ARG A 26 -6.20 9.92 7.44
CA ARG A 26 -5.22 10.50 8.38
C ARG A 26 -5.69 10.39 9.83
N ARG A 27 -6.93 10.81 10.11
CA ARG A 27 -7.51 10.70 11.45
C ARG A 27 -7.57 9.26 11.93
N ARG A 28 -7.94 8.34 11.03
CA ARG A 28 -8.03 6.92 11.34
C ARG A 28 -6.64 6.31 11.66
N ILE A 29 -5.61 6.65 10.89
CA ILE A 29 -4.22 6.22 11.16
C ILE A 29 -3.78 6.70 12.55
N ILE A 30 -3.98 7.98 12.87
CA ILE A 30 -3.61 8.54 14.17
C ILE A 30 -4.32 7.80 15.30
N GLN A 31 -5.63 7.58 15.17
CA GLN A 31 -6.44 6.86 16.16
C GLN A 31 -5.92 5.44 16.39
N VAL A 32 -5.72 4.68 15.32
CA VAL A 32 -5.26 3.28 15.41
C VAL A 32 -3.85 3.20 15.99
N VAL A 33 -2.90 3.95 15.42
CA VAL A 33 -1.49 3.89 15.83
C VAL A 33 -1.29 4.37 17.26
N SER A 34 -2.11 5.30 17.76
CA SER A 34 -2.07 5.71 19.16
C SER A 34 -2.42 4.56 20.14
N GLN A 35 -3.15 3.56 19.69
CA GLN A 35 -3.58 2.41 20.50
C GLN A 35 -2.71 1.17 20.29
N THR A 36 -2.42 0.84 19.03
CA THR A 36 -1.71 -0.40 18.66
C THR A 36 -0.20 -0.20 18.47
N GLY A 37 0.26 1.04 18.42
CA GLY A 37 1.61 1.37 17.94
C GLY A 37 1.72 1.20 16.41
N GLY A 38 2.88 1.51 15.88
CA GLY A 38 3.15 1.36 14.43
C GLY A 38 3.87 2.57 13.83
N HIS A 39 3.88 2.62 12.50
CA HIS A 39 4.64 3.59 11.72
C HIS A 39 3.76 4.79 11.35
N LEU A 40 3.69 5.81 12.24
CA LEU A 40 2.80 6.94 12.04
C LEU A 40 3.24 7.84 10.88
N ALA A 41 4.45 8.39 10.95
CA ALA A 41 4.92 9.41 9.99
C ALA A 41 4.95 8.92 8.55
N SER A 42 5.47 7.71 8.32
CA SER A 42 5.55 7.12 6.97
C SER A 42 4.17 6.85 6.36
N ASN A 43 3.18 6.47 7.17
CA ASN A 43 1.82 6.29 6.68
C ASN A 43 1.12 7.63 6.41
N LEU A 44 1.29 8.63 7.28
CA LEU A 44 0.75 9.97 7.03
C LEU A 44 1.36 10.61 5.78
N GLY A 45 2.65 10.37 5.50
CA GLY A 45 3.33 10.86 4.29
C GLY A 45 2.87 10.20 2.99
N ALA A 46 2.24 9.03 3.06
CA ALA A 46 1.84 8.25 1.89
C ALA A 46 0.32 8.23 1.63
N VAL A 47 -0.48 9.01 2.38
CA VAL A 47 -1.96 8.96 2.27
C VAL A 47 -2.43 9.33 0.87
N GLU A 48 -2.11 10.54 0.40
CA GLU A 48 -2.58 11.05 -0.89
C GLU A 48 -2.04 10.21 -2.04
N LEU A 49 -0.78 9.82 -1.98
CA LEU A 49 -0.17 8.95 -2.99
C LEU A 49 -0.87 7.60 -3.08
N THR A 50 -1.18 6.98 -1.92
CA THR A 50 -1.87 5.68 -1.91
C THR A 50 -3.30 5.80 -2.43
N VAL A 51 -4.03 6.86 -2.04
CA VAL A 51 -5.38 7.13 -2.59
C VAL A 51 -5.32 7.34 -4.11
N ALA A 52 -4.36 8.13 -4.59
CA ALA A 52 -4.18 8.36 -6.03
C ALA A 52 -3.86 7.07 -6.80
N LEU A 53 -3.00 6.21 -6.26
CA LEU A 53 -2.70 4.91 -6.85
C LEU A 53 -3.96 4.03 -6.93
N HIS A 54 -4.78 3.99 -5.88
CA HIS A 54 -6.03 3.23 -5.88
C HIS A 54 -7.14 3.82 -6.76
N ARG A 55 -7.05 5.09 -7.17
CA ARG A 55 -7.92 5.68 -8.18
C ARG A 55 -7.59 5.22 -9.60
N VAL A 56 -6.33 4.85 -9.85
CA VAL A 56 -5.80 4.52 -11.18
C VAL A 56 -5.65 3.01 -11.39
N TYR A 57 -5.24 2.29 -10.36
CA TYR A 57 -4.89 0.87 -10.44
C TYR A 57 -5.88 0.00 -9.66
N ASP A 58 -6.30 -1.10 -10.27
CA ASP A 58 -7.05 -2.16 -9.59
C ASP A 58 -6.06 -3.15 -8.95
N THR A 59 -5.81 -3.00 -7.66
CA THR A 59 -4.83 -3.82 -6.94
C THR A 59 -5.25 -5.28 -6.77
N SER A 60 -6.49 -5.66 -7.12
CA SER A 60 -6.88 -7.08 -7.23
C SER A 60 -6.24 -7.75 -8.46
N ARG A 61 -5.91 -6.96 -9.47
CA ARG A 61 -5.29 -7.38 -10.73
C ARG A 61 -3.86 -6.85 -10.84
N ASP A 62 -3.68 -5.54 -10.66
CA ASP A 62 -2.40 -4.86 -10.71
C ASP A 62 -1.54 -5.17 -9.48
N ARG A 63 -0.24 -5.05 -9.57
CA ARG A 63 0.70 -5.35 -8.49
C ARG A 63 1.27 -4.07 -7.93
N LEU A 64 0.80 -3.68 -6.74
CA LEU A 64 1.37 -2.58 -5.98
C LEU A 64 2.39 -3.14 -4.98
N VAL A 65 3.68 -2.90 -5.26
CA VAL A 65 4.81 -3.39 -4.46
C VAL A 65 5.30 -2.26 -3.57
N PHE A 66 5.15 -2.43 -2.26
CA PHE A 66 5.66 -1.48 -1.28
C PHE A 66 7.09 -1.84 -0.88
N ASP A 67 8.01 -0.89 -0.92
CA ASP A 67 9.35 -1.08 -0.36
C ASP A 67 9.29 -1.00 1.16
N VAL A 68 9.92 -1.94 1.87
CA VAL A 68 9.71 -2.22 3.30
C VAL A 68 8.25 -2.58 3.61
N GLY A 69 7.28 -1.78 3.15
CA GLY A 69 5.86 -2.00 3.34
C GLY A 69 5.27 -1.47 4.64
N HIS A 70 6.04 -0.76 5.44
CA HIS A 70 5.59 -0.15 6.71
C HIS A 70 4.60 1.01 6.51
N GLN A 71 4.48 1.54 5.28
CA GLN A 71 3.58 2.62 4.87
C GLN A 71 2.29 2.11 4.20
N CYS A 72 1.90 0.84 4.41
CA CYS A 72 0.78 0.21 3.72
C CYS A 72 -0.58 0.33 4.43
N TYR A 73 -0.71 1.12 5.52
CA TYR A 73 -1.95 1.11 6.31
C TYR A 73 -3.15 1.67 5.53
N VAL A 74 -2.94 2.72 4.74
CA VAL A 74 -3.98 3.24 3.83
C VAL A 74 -4.42 2.17 2.83
N HIS A 75 -3.47 1.47 2.23
CA HIS A 75 -3.75 0.36 1.32
C HIS A 75 -4.61 -0.73 1.99
N LYS A 76 -4.27 -1.13 3.22
CA LYS A 76 -5.08 -2.09 3.99
C LYS A 76 -6.50 -1.57 4.22
N MET A 77 -6.66 -0.31 4.62
CA MET A 77 -7.98 0.29 4.84
C MET A 77 -8.83 0.34 3.57
N LEU A 78 -8.22 0.72 2.43
CA LEU A 78 -8.90 0.81 1.13
C LEU A 78 -9.25 -0.55 0.53
N THR A 79 -8.59 -1.63 0.98
CA THR A 79 -8.79 -3.01 0.51
C THR A 79 -9.57 -3.88 1.49
N GLY A 80 -10.53 -3.29 2.19
CA GLY A 80 -11.53 -4.01 3.01
C GLY A 80 -11.10 -4.33 4.44
N ARG A 81 -9.89 -3.93 4.88
CA ARG A 81 -9.38 -4.22 6.24
C ARG A 81 -9.57 -3.10 7.24
N ASN A 82 -10.31 -2.02 6.88
CA ASN A 82 -10.53 -0.89 7.80
C ASN A 82 -11.21 -1.31 9.11
N GLY A 83 -12.15 -2.24 9.05
CA GLY A 83 -12.82 -2.78 10.26
C GLY A 83 -11.93 -3.64 11.17
N GLN A 84 -10.74 -4.01 10.70
CA GLN A 84 -9.77 -4.81 11.45
C GLN A 84 -8.58 -3.99 11.96
N MET A 85 -8.54 -2.69 11.68
CA MET A 85 -7.37 -1.85 12.00
C MET A 85 -7.06 -1.78 13.50
N GLU A 86 -8.02 -2.01 14.39
CA GLU A 86 -7.81 -2.11 15.83
C GLU A 86 -6.94 -3.31 16.23
N THR A 87 -6.82 -4.31 15.35
CA THR A 87 -5.98 -5.50 15.56
C THR A 87 -4.61 -5.38 14.89
N LEU A 88 -4.28 -4.20 14.36
CA LEU A 88 -3.02 -3.96 13.65
C LEU A 88 -1.83 -4.30 14.56
N ARG A 89 -0.92 -5.18 14.08
CA ARG A 89 0.30 -5.62 14.78
C ARG A 89 0.06 -6.37 16.10
N THR A 90 -1.18 -6.77 16.40
CA THR A 90 -1.47 -7.62 17.56
C THR A 90 -1.39 -9.10 17.19
N PHE A 91 -1.21 -9.96 18.18
CA PHE A 91 -1.22 -11.42 17.97
C PHE A 91 -2.59 -11.86 17.44
N GLY A 92 -2.60 -12.59 16.33
CA GLY A 92 -3.84 -13.02 15.66
C GLY A 92 -4.56 -11.92 14.86
N GLY A 93 -4.05 -10.68 14.87
CA GLY A 93 -4.56 -9.55 14.10
C GLY A 93 -3.86 -9.38 12.75
N ILE A 94 -4.17 -8.25 12.08
CA ILE A 94 -3.56 -7.92 10.79
C ILE A 94 -2.10 -7.47 10.95
N ALA A 95 -1.26 -7.86 9.98
CA ALA A 95 0.15 -7.50 9.95
C ALA A 95 0.35 -6.00 9.69
N GLY A 96 1.45 -5.46 10.22
CA GLY A 96 1.89 -4.08 9.93
C GLY A 96 2.56 -3.91 8.56
N PHE A 97 2.62 -4.95 7.74
CA PHE A 97 3.22 -5.01 6.40
C PHE A 97 2.25 -5.69 5.44
N PRO A 98 2.42 -5.54 4.10
CA PRO A 98 1.65 -6.32 3.13
C PRO A 98 1.83 -7.81 3.37
N LYS A 99 0.74 -8.58 3.26
CA LYS A 99 0.74 -10.02 3.50
C LYS A 99 -0.29 -10.69 2.58
N PRO A 100 0.13 -11.38 1.51
CA PRO A 100 -0.78 -12.03 0.56
C PRO A 100 -1.77 -13.01 1.19
N ALA A 101 -1.43 -13.59 2.33
CA ALA A 101 -2.35 -14.45 3.09
C ALA A 101 -3.53 -13.69 3.73
N GLU A 102 -3.46 -12.35 3.82
CA GLU A 102 -4.55 -11.51 4.32
C GLU A 102 -5.46 -10.98 3.21
N SER A 103 -4.90 -10.72 2.03
CA SER A 103 -5.65 -10.09 0.94
C SER A 103 -4.98 -10.35 -0.41
N ILE A 104 -5.82 -10.57 -1.45
CA ILE A 104 -5.37 -10.66 -2.84
C ILE A 104 -4.75 -9.35 -3.35
N HIS A 105 -5.03 -8.23 -2.67
CA HIS A 105 -4.49 -6.92 -3.01
C HIS A 105 -3.04 -6.74 -2.58
N ASP A 106 -2.51 -7.59 -1.70
CA ASP A 106 -1.14 -7.55 -1.23
C ASP A 106 -0.25 -8.36 -2.19
N ALA A 107 0.47 -7.69 -3.08
CA ALA A 107 1.21 -8.32 -4.17
C ALA A 107 2.34 -9.25 -3.71
N CYS A 108 3.00 -8.93 -2.58
CA CYS A 108 4.09 -9.73 -2.01
C CYS A 108 4.28 -9.42 -0.52
N ILE A 109 5.07 -10.27 0.15
CA ILE A 109 5.58 -9.98 1.48
C ILE A 109 6.75 -8.99 1.33
N ALA A 110 6.76 -7.94 2.14
CA ALA A 110 7.83 -6.96 2.22
C ALA A 110 8.37 -6.87 3.65
N GLY A 111 9.46 -6.13 3.85
CA GLY A 111 10.11 -5.96 5.16
C GLY A 111 11.51 -5.37 5.07
N HIS A 112 12.22 -5.57 3.96
CA HIS A 112 13.57 -5.07 3.73
C HIS A 112 13.56 -3.91 2.75
N ALA A 113 14.38 -2.89 3.03
CA ALA A 113 14.51 -1.72 2.18
C ALA A 113 15.21 -2.04 0.85
N SER A 114 14.94 -1.25 -0.17
CA SER A 114 15.58 -1.27 -1.48
C SER A 114 15.26 -2.49 -2.36
N THR A 115 14.32 -3.35 -1.94
CA THR A 115 13.98 -4.60 -2.65
C THR A 115 12.84 -4.45 -3.65
N ALA A 116 12.02 -3.41 -3.54
CA ALA A 116 10.79 -3.27 -4.32
C ALA A 116 11.05 -3.12 -5.82
N VAL A 117 12.14 -2.47 -6.24
CA VAL A 117 12.48 -2.29 -7.65
C VAL A 117 12.72 -3.65 -8.31
N SER A 118 13.61 -4.47 -7.74
CA SER A 118 13.93 -5.80 -8.27
C SER A 118 12.71 -6.73 -8.24
N THR A 119 11.90 -6.66 -7.17
CA THR A 119 10.65 -7.43 -7.06
C THR A 119 9.66 -7.03 -8.14
N ALA A 120 9.42 -5.74 -8.33
CA ALA A 120 8.52 -5.22 -9.36
C ALA A 120 9.01 -5.56 -10.78
N LEU A 121 10.32 -5.45 -11.02
CA LEU A 121 10.93 -5.84 -12.30
C LEU A 121 10.70 -7.32 -12.59
N GLY A 122 10.94 -8.20 -11.61
CA GLY A 122 10.68 -9.63 -11.75
C GLY A 122 9.21 -9.93 -12.10
N MET A 123 8.26 -9.26 -11.41
CA MET A 123 6.83 -9.39 -11.72
C MET A 123 6.50 -8.88 -13.13
N ALA A 124 7.09 -7.76 -13.56
CA ALA A 124 6.86 -7.20 -14.89
C ALA A 124 7.41 -8.11 -16.00
N ILE A 125 8.58 -8.71 -15.80
CA ILE A 125 9.17 -9.69 -16.74
C ILE A 125 8.30 -10.96 -16.82
N ALA A 126 7.87 -11.48 -15.67
CA ALA A 126 6.99 -12.65 -15.60
C ALA A 126 5.67 -12.39 -16.34
N ARG A 127 5.01 -11.25 -16.05
CA ARG A 127 3.80 -10.81 -16.75
C ARG A 127 3.99 -10.84 -18.28
N THR A 128 5.08 -10.24 -18.76
CA THR A 128 5.35 -10.16 -20.21
C THR A 128 5.54 -11.54 -20.82
N ARG A 129 6.28 -12.43 -20.14
CA ARG A 129 6.50 -13.81 -20.60
C ARG A 129 5.23 -14.67 -20.60
N LEU A 130 4.32 -14.41 -19.67
CA LEU A 130 3.05 -15.12 -19.57
C LEU A 130 1.93 -14.52 -20.46
N GLY A 131 2.21 -13.41 -21.17
CA GLY A 131 1.21 -12.72 -22.00
C GLY A 131 0.10 -12.04 -21.20
N GLU A 132 0.34 -11.76 -19.91
CA GLU A 132 -0.59 -11.03 -19.05
C GLU A 132 -0.44 -9.52 -19.22
N ASP A 133 -1.44 -8.73 -18.80
CA ASP A 133 -1.49 -7.28 -19.07
C ASP A 133 -1.66 -6.41 -17.81
N TYR A 134 -1.57 -6.98 -16.60
CA TYR A 134 -1.61 -6.21 -15.35
C TYR A 134 -0.44 -5.21 -15.25
N LYS A 135 -0.64 -4.13 -14.52
CA LYS A 135 0.40 -3.15 -14.24
C LYS A 135 1.20 -3.55 -13.00
N VAL A 136 2.45 -3.12 -12.96
CA VAL A 136 3.32 -3.29 -11.78
C VAL A 136 3.83 -1.93 -11.36
N VAL A 137 3.58 -1.54 -10.12
CA VAL A 137 3.97 -0.25 -9.55
C VAL A 137 4.78 -0.50 -8.28
N ALA A 138 5.98 0.05 -8.19
CA ALA A 138 6.79 0.04 -6.98
C ALA A 138 6.67 1.38 -6.26
N LEU A 139 6.31 1.34 -4.97
CA LEU A 139 6.26 2.51 -4.09
C LEU A 139 7.42 2.44 -3.12
N LEU A 140 8.34 3.40 -3.23
CA LEU A 140 9.55 3.48 -2.43
C LEU A 140 9.59 4.78 -1.63
N GLY A 141 10.19 4.73 -0.43
CA GLY A 141 10.66 5.94 0.25
C GLY A 141 12.00 6.41 -0.36
N ASP A 142 12.27 7.70 -0.25
CA ASP A 142 13.52 8.33 -0.71
C ASP A 142 14.76 7.67 -0.08
N GLY A 143 14.70 7.33 1.21
CA GLY A 143 15.75 6.61 1.90
C GLY A 143 16.05 5.23 1.30
N SER A 144 15.05 4.52 0.79
CA SER A 144 15.22 3.21 0.15
C SER A 144 15.99 3.29 -1.17
N LEU A 145 15.91 4.43 -1.87
CA LEU A 145 16.66 4.66 -3.11
C LEU A 145 18.17 4.84 -2.88
N THR A 146 18.62 5.04 -1.64
CA THR A 146 20.06 5.12 -1.32
C THR A 146 20.73 3.75 -1.23
N GLY A 147 19.96 2.66 -1.19
CA GLY A 147 20.49 1.30 -1.08
C GLY A 147 20.91 0.71 -2.43
N GLY A 148 22.04 -0.01 -2.44
CA GLY A 148 22.64 -0.60 -3.65
C GLY A 148 21.68 -1.52 -4.43
N LEU A 149 20.85 -2.30 -3.74
CA LEU A 149 19.85 -3.18 -4.36
C LEU A 149 18.85 -2.44 -5.26
N ALA A 150 18.46 -1.19 -4.89
CA ALA A 150 17.59 -0.39 -5.74
C ALA A 150 18.27 -0.04 -7.06
N TYR A 151 19.55 0.36 -7.01
CA TYR A 151 20.33 0.65 -8.20
C TYR A 151 20.61 -0.59 -9.08
N GLU A 152 20.86 -1.73 -8.46
CA GLU A 152 20.99 -3.00 -9.19
C GLU A 152 19.69 -3.30 -9.97
N GLY A 153 18.53 -3.18 -9.30
CA GLY A 153 17.24 -3.36 -9.95
C GLY A 153 16.94 -2.36 -11.06
N LEU A 154 17.42 -1.11 -10.94
CA LEU A 154 17.27 -0.09 -11.98
C LEU A 154 18.21 -0.30 -13.17
N SER A 155 19.32 -1.03 -12.98
CA SER A 155 20.35 -1.27 -14.00
C SER A 155 20.05 -2.47 -14.90
N MET A 156 19.06 -3.28 -14.54
CA MET A 156 18.64 -4.48 -15.26
C MET A 156 17.61 -4.18 -16.37
#